data_e39de7f5a203ab34e25855d0c8bc5bde
#
_entry.id   e39de7f5a203ab34e25855d0c8bc5bde
#
_cell.length_a   1.000
_cell.length_b   1.000
_cell.length_c   1.000
_cell.angle_alpha   90.00
_cell.angle_beta   90.00
_cell.angle_gamma   90.00
#
_symmetry.space_group_name_H-M   'P 1'
#
loop_
_entity.id
_entity.type
_entity.pdbx_description
1 polymer ?
#
loop_
_entity_poly.entity_id
_entity_poly.type
_entity_poly.pdbx_seq_one_letter_code
_entity_poly.pdbx_strand_id
1 'polypeptide(L)'
;MVSGGQPINIQLEAGKKAYFSSDHHFGAPNEKDSLVREKLFVQWLDEVKDDCGVLFLIGDLFDFWFEYKHVVPKGFVRVLGKLAEISDRGIPIYFFVGNHDLWMKDYLEEQINAIVFRDKQDFIINGKDFFIVHGDGKGPGDKGYKRMKKVFTNKVCQFLFYLLHPDLAMWLGITASRKNKMISGDEDVNFLGVDNEWLIMYSRKQLHRKYYDYLIYGHRHLPMEIAIGKARHINLGDWINYFTYGIFDGKEFELKTYLRNQGEESRDSIIKIID
;
A
#
# COMPACT_ATOMS: atom_id res chain seq x y z
N MET A 1 -3.91 4.83 18.42
CA MET A 1 -4.55 3.77 17.61
C MET A 1 -5.87 4.30 17.09
N VAL A 2 -5.95 4.64 15.82
CA VAL A 2 -7.20 5.06 15.20
C VAL A 2 -7.85 3.81 14.59
N SER A 3 -8.78 3.20 15.29
CA SER A 3 -9.59 2.09 14.77
C SER A 3 -10.93 2.64 14.32
N GLY A 4 -11.26 2.56 13.03
CA GLY A 4 -12.62 2.75 12.48
C GLY A 4 -13.34 4.03 12.93
N GLY A 5 -12.60 5.14 13.02
CA GLY A 5 -13.09 6.43 13.45
C GLY A 5 -13.97 7.13 12.42
N GLN A 6 -14.42 8.32 12.75
CA GLN A 6 -15.13 9.19 11.80
C GLN A 6 -14.29 9.43 10.54
N PRO A 7 -14.87 9.71 9.39
CA PRO A 7 -14.15 10.03 8.17
C PRO A 7 -13.19 11.21 8.40
N ILE A 8 -11.99 11.11 7.86
CA ILE A 8 -11.03 12.21 7.86
C ILE A 8 -11.34 13.12 6.67
N ASN A 9 -11.61 14.39 6.95
CA ASN A 9 -11.89 15.37 5.90
C ASN A 9 -10.58 16.02 5.43
N ILE A 10 -10.34 16.00 4.13
CA ILE A 10 -9.21 16.64 3.46
C ILE A 10 -9.75 17.61 2.41
N GLN A 11 -9.33 18.85 2.51
CA GLN A 11 -9.59 19.84 1.49
C GLN A 11 -8.27 20.14 0.78
N LEU A 12 -8.15 19.74 -0.48
CA LEU A 12 -6.98 20.04 -1.30
C LEU A 12 -6.99 21.51 -1.68
N GLU A 13 -5.86 22.16 -1.54
CA GLU A 13 -5.65 23.52 -2.05
C GLU A 13 -5.73 23.55 -3.59
N ALA A 14 -5.98 24.71 -4.16
CA ALA A 14 -6.05 24.87 -5.61
C ALA A 14 -4.74 24.41 -6.30
N GLY A 15 -4.85 23.51 -7.26
CA GLY A 15 -3.72 22.93 -7.99
C GLY A 15 -3.02 21.77 -7.28
N LYS A 16 -3.39 21.45 -6.02
CA LYS A 16 -2.86 20.32 -5.29
C LYS A 16 -3.65 19.05 -5.57
N LYS A 17 -2.97 17.91 -5.46
CA LYS A 17 -3.50 16.58 -5.74
C LYS A 17 -3.27 15.63 -4.56
N ALA A 18 -4.09 14.61 -4.45
CA ALA A 18 -3.81 13.47 -3.59
C ALA A 18 -3.14 12.35 -4.42
N TYR A 19 -2.02 11.84 -3.93
CA TYR A 19 -1.26 10.76 -4.55
C TYR A 19 -1.37 9.48 -3.74
N PHE A 20 -1.48 8.35 -4.44
CA PHE A 20 -1.69 7.03 -3.85
C PHE A 20 -0.70 6.03 -4.43
N SER A 21 -0.04 5.27 -3.58
CA SER A 21 0.93 4.25 -3.99
C SER A 21 0.89 3.06 -3.03
N SER A 22 1.24 1.85 -3.51
CA SER A 22 1.17 0.60 -2.73
C SER A 22 2.18 -0.43 -3.23
N ASP A 23 2.44 -1.45 -2.41
CA ASP A 23 3.13 -2.68 -2.80
C ASP A 23 4.52 -2.47 -3.44
N HIS A 24 5.37 -1.71 -2.75
CA HIS A 24 6.73 -1.41 -3.19
C HIS A 24 7.70 -2.57 -2.89
N HIS A 25 7.48 -3.25 -1.76
CA HIS A 25 8.30 -4.37 -1.28
C HIS A 25 9.80 -4.09 -1.34
N PHE A 26 10.23 -2.95 -0.78
CA PHE A 26 11.65 -2.66 -0.68
C PHE A 26 12.36 -3.73 0.16
N GLY A 27 13.44 -4.29 -0.37
CA GLY A 27 14.15 -5.45 0.17
C GLY A 27 14.02 -6.72 -0.67
N ALA A 28 12.96 -6.85 -1.48
CA ALA A 28 12.75 -7.99 -2.37
C ALA A 28 13.15 -7.67 -3.82
N PRO A 29 13.45 -8.67 -4.66
CA PRO A 29 13.83 -10.04 -4.30
C PRO A 29 15.22 -10.10 -3.67
N ASN A 30 16.01 -9.06 -3.84
CA ASN A 30 17.34 -8.85 -3.26
C ASN A 30 17.64 -7.36 -3.13
N GLU A 31 18.71 -7.03 -2.42
CA GLU A 31 19.08 -5.63 -2.13
C GLU A 31 19.39 -4.81 -3.39
N LYS A 32 20.01 -5.44 -4.42
CA LYS A 32 20.42 -4.73 -5.64
C LYS A 32 19.22 -4.29 -6.46
N ASP A 33 18.28 -5.19 -6.72
CA ASP A 33 17.08 -4.89 -7.50
C ASP A 33 16.13 -3.96 -6.72
N SER A 34 16.03 -4.18 -5.41
CA SER A 34 15.30 -3.29 -4.51
C SER A 34 15.85 -1.87 -4.54
N LEU A 35 17.16 -1.68 -4.54
CA LEU A 35 17.79 -0.36 -4.59
C LEU A 35 17.47 0.38 -5.90
N VAL A 36 17.35 -0.34 -7.01
CA VAL A 36 16.93 0.26 -8.29
C VAL A 36 15.51 0.79 -8.17
N ARG A 37 14.58 -0.01 -7.63
CA ARG A 37 13.19 0.42 -7.40
C ARG A 37 13.09 1.57 -6.39
N GLU A 38 13.85 1.50 -5.29
CA GLU A 38 13.91 2.58 -4.29
C GLU A 38 14.30 3.92 -4.94
N LYS A 39 15.34 3.93 -5.79
CA LYS A 39 15.76 5.13 -6.51
C LYS A 39 14.68 5.65 -7.44
N LEU A 40 14.00 4.75 -8.15
CA LEU A 40 12.94 5.09 -9.06
C LEU A 40 11.73 5.71 -8.34
N PHE A 41 11.34 5.10 -7.22
CA PHE A 41 10.26 5.62 -6.39
C PHE A 41 10.60 7.00 -5.80
N VAL A 42 11.85 7.20 -5.35
CA VAL A 42 12.34 8.50 -4.89
C VAL A 42 12.30 9.55 -6.00
N GLN A 43 12.65 9.18 -7.23
CA GLN A 43 12.52 10.06 -8.38
C GLN A 43 11.06 10.45 -8.65
N TRP A 44 10.14 9.49 -8.61
CA TRP A 44 8.71 9.77 -8.72
C TRP A 44 8.23 10.72 -7.62
N LEU A 45 8.64 10.49 -6.36
CA LEU A 45 8.32 11.39 -5.26
C LEU A 45 8.87 12.81 -5.49
N ASP A 46 10.05 12.95 -6.10
CA ASP A 46 10.61 14.24 -6.49
C ASP A 46 9.78 14.97 -7.54
N GLU A 47 9.23 14.23 -8.50
CA GLU A 47 8.41 14.80 -9.57
C GLU A 47 7.03 15.27 -9.07
N VAL A 48 6.46 14.57 -8.10
CA VAL A 48 5.09 14.86 -7.62
C VAL A 48 5.05 15.79 -6.40
N LYS A 49 6.16 16.00 -5.69
CA LYS A 49 6.19 16.75 -4.41
C LYS A 49 5.68 18.19 -4.51
N ASP A 50 5.79 18.84 -5.69
CA ASP A 50 5.44 20.23 -5.83
C ASP A 50 3.93 20.47 -6.00
N ASP A 51 3.19 19.50 -6.54
CA ASP A 51 1.72 19.54 -6.63
C ASP A 51 1.03 18.53 -5.66
N CYS A 52 1.80 17.79 -4.89
CA CYS A 52 1.27 16.92 -3.84
C CYS A 52 0.66 17.75 -2.70
N GLY A 53 -0.61 17.50 -2.41
CA GLY A 53 -1.30 18.05 -1.23
C GLY A 53 -1.42 17.01 -0.10
N VAL A 54 -1.39 15.73 -0.45
CA VAL A 54 -1.43 14.61 0.48
C VAL A 54 -0.90 13.34 -0.19
N LEU A 55 -0.12 12.55 0.53
CA LEU A 55 0.43 11.27 0.08
C LEU A 55 -0.18 10.10 0.86
N PHE A 56 -0.72 9.12 0.15
CA PHE A 56 -1.20 7.85 0.70
C PHE A 56 -0.28 6.70 0.29
N LEU A 57 0.30 6.03 1.27
CA LEU A 57 1.06 4.79 1.11
C LEU A 57 0.21 3.64 1.64
N ILE A 58 -0.28 2.77 0.74
CA ILE A 58 -1.32 1.80 1.08
C ILE A 58 -0.72 0.40 1.29
N GLY A 59 0.23 0.31 2.22
CA GLY A 59 0.83 -0.92 2.72
C GLY A 59 1.91 -1.53 1.83
N ASP A 60 2.61 -2.48 2.41
CA ASP A 60 3.70 -3.24 1.81
C ASP A 60 4.79 -2.34 1.19
N LEU A 61 5.15 -1.27 1.92
CA LEU A 61 6.29 -0.43 1.55
C LEU A 61 7.59 -1.23 1.61
N PHE A 62 7.74 -2.03 2.66
CA PHE A 62 8.89 -2.93 2.86
C PHE A 62 8.48 -4.39 2.69
N ASP A 63 9.39 -5.23 2.18
CA ASP A 63 9.15 -6.67 2.06
C ASP A 63 9.13 -7.39 3.41
N PHE A 64 9.80 -6.82 4.39
CA PHE A 64 9.74 -7.20 5.80
C PHE A 64 10.17 -6.03 6.68
N TRP A 65 9.38 -5.72 7.71
CA TRP A 65 9.68 -4.68 8.69
C TRP A 65 9.43 -5.16 10.11
N PHE A 66 10.41 -4.92 11.01
CA PHE A 66 10.27 -5.19 12.44
C PHE A 66 11.04 -4.15 13.25
N GLU A 67 10.42 -3.60 14.27
CA GLU A 67 11.02 -2.59 15.12
C GLU A 67 11.41 -3.13 16.49
N TYR A 68 12.69 -3.02 16.80
CA TYR A 68 13.22 -3.13 18.16
C TYR A 68 13.18 -1.76 18.84
N LYS A 69 13.49 -1.73 20.15
CA LYS A 69 13.47 -0.46 20.89
C LYS A 69 14.43 0.60 20.32
N HIS A 70 15.58 0.18 19.82
CA HIS A 70 16.65 1.07 19.32
C HIS A 70 17.21 0.63 17.98
N VAL A 71 16.61 -0.34 17.30
CA VAL A 71 17.09 -0.88 16.04
C VAL A 71 15.92 -1.10 15.09
N VAL A 72 16.08 -0.63 13.87
CA VAL A 72 15.19 -0.90 12.72
C VAL A 72 15.99 -1.60 11.62
N PRO A 73 15.34 -2.20 10.62
CA PRO A 73 16.03 -2.77 9.47
C PRO A 73 16.94 -1.75 8.80
N LYS A 74 18.18 -2.15 8.54
CA LYS A 74 19.13 -1.31 7.81
C LYS A 74 18.77 -1.21 6.33
N GLY A 75 19.11 -0.10 5.71
CA GLY A 75 18.78 0.20 4.31
C GLY A 75 17.68 1.25 4.23
N PHE A 76 17.07 1.37 3.05
CA PHE A 76 15.92 2.23 2.77
C PHE A 76 16.14 3.73 3.06
N VAL A 77 17.39 4.15 3.18
CA VAL A 77 17.78 5.51 3.57
C VAL A 77 17.24 6.56 2.61
N ARG A 78 17.14 6.22 1.32
CA ARG A 78 16.68 7.16 0.29
C ARG A 78 15.18 7.40 0.39
N VAL A 79 14.40 6.31 0.46
CA VAL A 79 12.94 6.43 0.57
C VAL A 79 12.54 7.05 1.90
N LEU A 80 13.15 6.64 3.00
CA LEU A 80 12.89 7.23 4.33
C LEU A 80 13.26 8.72 4.35
N GLY A 81 14.44 9.08 3.84
CA GLY A 81 14.87 10.47 3.74
C GLY A 81 13.99 11.31 2.82
N LYS A 82 13.48 10.74 1.71
CA LYS A 82 12.55 11.44 0.82
C LYS A 82 11.17 11.63 1.46
N LEU A 83 10.68 10.65 2.19
CA LEU A 83 9.42 10.78 2.93
C LEU A 83 9.56 11.81 4.07
N ALA A 84 10.70 11.86 4.75
CA ALA A 84 11.01 12.91 5.71
C ALA A 84 10.99 14.31 5.05
N GLU A 85 11.67 14.49 3.91
CA GLU A 85 11.64 15.75 3.15
C GLU A 85 10.20 16.17 2.79
N ILE A 86 9.35 15.22 2.34
CA ILE A 86 7.95 15.50 2.01
C ILE A 86 7.18 15.93 3.26
N SER A 87 7.37 15.25 4.37
CA SER A 87 6.75 15.62 5.65
C SER A 87 7.22 16.98 6.15
N ASP A 88 8.51 17.28 6.06
CA ASP A 88 9.10 18.58 6.45
C ASP A 88 8.56 19.75 5.61
N ARG A 89 8.08 19.47 4.40
CA ARG A 89 7.35 20.46 3.55
C ARG A 89 5.90 20.66 4.01
N GLY A 90 5.44 19.99 5.05
CA GLY A 90 4.08 20.05 5.58
C GLY A 90 3.06 19.22 4.80
N ILE A 91 3.50 18.33 3.91
CA ILE A 91 2.61 17.43 3.17
C ILE A 91 2.25 16.24 4.05
N PRO A 92 0.96 16.03 4.40
CA PRO A 92 0.53 14.89 5.20
C PRO A 92 0.82 13.55 4.50
N ILE A 93 1.38 12.60 5.26
CA ILE A 93 1.61 11.23 4.80
C ILE A 93 0.68 10.31 5.59
N TYR A 94 -0.23 9.63 4.90
CA TYR A 94 -1.08 8.59 5.45
C TYR A 94 -0.54 7.22 5.06
N PHE A 95 -0.15 6.44 6.05
CA PHE A 95 0.42 5.12 5.85
C PHE A 95 -0.54 4.03 6.33
N PHE A 96 -0.86 3.08 5.46
CA PHE A 96 -1.60 1.87 5.81
C PHE A 96 -0.64 0.72 5.97
N VAL A 97 -0.76 -0.01 7.06
CA VAL A 97 0.05 -1.20 7.30
C VAL A 97 -0.46 -2.34 6.43
N GLY A 98 0.44 -2.93 5.64
CA GLY A 98 0.17 -4.14 4.87
C GLY A 98 0.56 -5.41 5.62
N ASN A 99 0.57 -6.54 4.91
CA ASN A 99 0.92 -7.82 5.53
C ASN A 99 2.44 -8.03 5.68
N HIS A 100 3.26 -7.37 4.91
CA HIS A 100 4.71 -7.44 4.99
C HIS A 100 5.33 -6.48 6.00
N ASP A 101 4.67 -5.37 6.27
CA ASP A 101 5.08 -4.39 7.28
C ASP A 101 4.16 -4.39 8.52
N LEU A 102 3.50 -5.52 8.78
CA LEU A 102 2.53 -5.73 9.86
C LEU A 102 3.09 -5.44 11.26
N TRP A 103 4.41 -5.55 11.45
CA TRP A 103 5.09 -5.33 12.72
C TRP A 103 5.69 -3.93 12.86
N MET A 104 5.32 -3.01 11.98
CA MET A 104 5.58 -1.59 12.15
C MET A 104 4.91 -1.09 13.43
N LYS A 105 5.64 -0.28 14.23
CA LYS A 105 5.13 0.29 15.46
C LYS A 105 4.94 1.80 15.31
N ASP A 106 5.91 2.56 15.72
CA ASP A 106 5.86 4.02 15.85
C ASP A 106 6.97 4.75 15.07
N TYR A 107 7.88 3.99 14.44
CA TYR A 107 9.03 4.58 13.75
C TYR A 107 8.64 5.60 12.67
N LEU A 108 7.66 5.30 11.81
CA LEU A 108 7.23 6.24 10.79
C LEU A 108 6.45 7.43 11.39
N GLU A 109 5.71 7.21 12.47
CA GLU A 109 5.02 8.29 13.19
C GLU A 109 6.04 9.25 13.83
N GLU A 110 7.07 8.71 14.50
CA GLU A 110 8.09 9.50 15.17
C GLU A 110 9.10 10.18 14.26
N GLN A 111 9.52 9.49 13.18
CA GLN A 111 10.64 9.95 12.35
C GLN A 111 10.19 10.79 11.14
N ILE A 112 9.02 10.53 10.60
CA ILE A 112 8.51 11.22 9.41
C ILE A 112 7.10 11.78 9.61
N ASN A 113 6.60 11.81 10.84
CA ASN A 113 5.29 12.37 11.19
C ASN A 113 4.13 11.78 10.38
N ALA A 114 4.26 10.52 9.93
CA ALA A 114 3.22 9.83 9.18
C ALA A 114 2.05 9.46 10.10
N ILE A 115 0.84 9.46 9.56
CA ILE A 115 -0.35 9.00 10.26
C ILE A 115 -0.59 7.53 9.86
N VAL A 116 -0.39 6.59 10.80
CA VAL A 116 -0.37 5.14 10.52
C VAL A 116 -1.71 4.49 10.85
N PHE A 117 -2.29 3.82 9.86
CA PHE A 117 -3.51 3.01 9.98
C PHE A 117 -3.21 1.52 9.88
N ARG A 118 -3.76 0.73 10.81
CA ARG A 118 -3.61 -0.74 10.85
C ARG A 118 -4.81 -1.49 10.30
N ASP A 119 -5.82 -0.78 9.88
CA ASP A 119 -7.03 -1.29 9.24
C ASP A 119 -7.58 -0.21 8.30
N LYS A 120 -8.76 -0.41 7.79
CA LYS A 120 -9.47 0.53 6.92
C LYS A 120 -9.66 1.90 7.57
N GLN A 121 -9.64 2.94 6.76
CA GLN A 121 -10.04 4.28 7.15
C GLN A 121 -10.86 4.93 6.01
N ASP A 122 -11.91 5.63 6.42
CA ASP A 122 -12.73 6.42 5.50
C ASP A 122 -12.17 7.85 5.41
N PHE A 123 -12.17 8.41 4.21
CA PHE A 123 -11.80 9.80 3.97
C PHE A 123 -12.88 10.50 3.14
N ILE A 124 -12.99 11.82 3.33
CA ILE A 124 -13.72 12.70 2.44
C ILE A 124 -12.69 13.67 1.86
N ILE A 125 -12.39 13.54 0.56
CA ILE A 125 -11.41 14.38 -0.12
C ILE A 125 -12.16 15.25 -1.13
N ASN A 126 -12.16 16.56 -0.94
CA ASN A 126 -12.94 17.52 -1.74
C ASN A 126 -14.42 17.10 -1.94
N GLY A 127 -15.04 16.56 -0.89
CA GLY A 127 -16.45 16.14 -0.93
C GLY A 127 -16.71 14.76 -1.56
N LYS A 128 -15.67 14.04 -2.00
CA LYS A 128 -15.77 12.66 -2.47
C LYS A 128 -15.48 11.67 -1.35
N ASP A 129 -16.29 10.62 -1.22
CA ASP A 129 -16.14 9.57 -0.22
C ASP A 129 -15.15 8.49 -0.68
N PHE A 130 -14.06 8.32 0.08
CA PHE A 130 -13.04 7.31 -0.14
C PHE A 130 -13.05 6.25 0.97
N PHE A 131 -13.02 4.99 0.57
CA PHE A 131 -12.72 3.85 1.43
C PHE A 131 -11.31 3.38 1.11
N ILE A 132 -10.41 3.39 2.09
CA ILE A 132 -9.01 3.03 1.87
C ILE A 132 -8.60 1.92 2.83
N VAL A 133 -7.96 0.87 2.30
CA VAL A 133 -7.41 -0.24 3.06
C VAL A 133 -6.38 -0.99 2.22
N HIS A 134 -5.35 -1.58 2.83
CA HIS A 134 -4.39 -2.39 2.06
C HIS A 134 -5.08 -3.56 1.33
N GLY A 135 -5.89 -4.36 2.00
CA GLY A 135 -6.70 -5.40 1.35
C GLY A 135 -6.47 -6.82 1.87
N ASP A 136 -5.39 -7.05 2.57
CA ASP A 136 -4.99 -8.34 3.11
C ASP A 136 -6.05 -8.95 4.05
N GLY A 137 -6.39 -10.23 3.80
CA GLY A 137 -7.36 -10.97 4.60
C GLY A 137 -8.81 -10.49 4.50
N LYS A 138 -9.15 -9.63 3.53
CA LYS A 138 -10.53 -9.14 3.33
C LYS A 138 -11.38 -10.06 2.46
N GLY A 139 -10.76 -10.95 1.69
CA GLY A 139 -11.43 -11.92 0.83
C GLY A 139 -12.18 -13.03 1.59
N PRO A 140 -13.17 -13.68 0.94
CA PRO A 140 -13.95 -14.75 1.57
C PRO A 140 -13.16 -16.04 1.81
N GLY A 141 -12.09 -16.31 1.03
CA GLY A 141 -11.38 -17.61 0.97
C GLY A 141 -10.11 -17.73 1.79
N ASP A 142 -9.54 -16.64 2.26
CA ASP A 142 -8.18 -16.58 2.80
C ASP A 142 -8.05 -17.05 4.27
N LYS A 143 -8.47 -18.31 4.52
CA LYS A 143 -8.45 -18.88 5.87
C LYS A 143 -7.02 -19.12 6.39
N GLY A 144 -6.09 -19.49 5.50
CA GLY A 144 -4.68 -19.72 5.82
C GLY A 144 -4.00 -18.44 6.29
N TYR A 145 -4.10 -17.41 5.48
CA TYR A 145 -3.57 -16.08 5.81
C TYR A 145 -4.20 -15.51 7.10
N LYS A 146 -5.52 -15.62 7.27
CA LYS A 146 -6.19 -15.13 8.48
C LYS A 146 -5.69 -15.82 9.77
N ARG A 147 -5.32 -17.11 9.70
CA ARG A 147 -4.70 -17.83 10.82
C ARG A 147 -3.27 -17.34 11.05
N MET A 148 -2.48 -17.19 9.99
CA MET A 148 -1.12 -16.64 10.06
C MET A 148 -1.13 -15.23 10.62
N LYS A 149 -2.00 -14.35 10.14
CA LYS A 149 -2.16 -12.98 10.65
C LYS A 149 -2.45 -12.96 12.15
N LYS A 150 -3.26 -13.89 12.67
CA LYS A 150 -3.51 -14.02 14.13
C LYS A 150 -2.25 -14.33 14.92
N VAL A 151 -1.35 -15.16 14.38
CA VAL A 151 -0.05 -15.47 15.01
C VAL A 151 0.85 -14.25 14.98
N PHE A 152 0.97 -13.58 13.84
CA PHE A 152 1.82 -12.40 13.69
C PHE A 152 1.32 -11.17 14.46
N THR A 153 0.01 -11.05 14.68
CA THR A 153 -0.56 -9.97 15.50
C THR A 153 -0.64 -10.32 16.99
N ASN A 154 -0.30 -11.55 17.37
CA ASN A 154 -0.29 -11.97 18.77
C ASN A 154 0.89 -11.33 19.52
N LYS A 155 0.61 -10.61 20.60
CA LYS A 155 1.62 -9.89 21.37
C LYS A 155 2.69 -10.81 22.00
N VAL A 156 2.32 -12.05 22.37
CA VAL A 156 3.28 -13.02 22.90
C VAL A 156 4.24 -13.48 21.80
N CYS A 157 3.72 -13.79 20.62
CA CYS A 157 4.56 -14.16 19.47
C CYS A 157 5.50 -13.02 19.06
N GLN A 158 5.00 -11.79 19.05
CA GLN A 158 5.81 -10.59 18.79
C GLN A 158 6.89 -10.41 19.86
N PHE A 159 6.57 -10.63 21.13
CA PHE A 159 7.53 -10.54 22.23
C PHE A 159 8.62 -11.63 22.12
N LEU A 160 8.23 -12.89 21.83
CA LEU A 160 9.20 -13.95 21.62
C LEU A 160 10.12 -13.68 20.42
N PHE A 161 9.57 -13.12 19.35
CA PHE A 161 10.37 -12.71 18.19
C PHE A 161 11.32 -11.54 18.54
N TYR A 162 10.87 -10.61 19.36
CA TYR A 162 11.68 -9.50 19.85
C TYR A 162 12.91 -9.95 20.67
N LEU A 163 12.85 -11.12 21.31
CA LEU A 163 13.99 -11.68 22.06
C LEU A 163 15.08 -12.28 21.17
N LEU A 164 14.81 -12.49 19.89
CA LEU A 164 15.81 -12.98 18.94
C LEU A 164 16.84 -11.89 18.65
N HIS A 165 18.08 -12.35 18.40
CA HIS A 165 19.10 -11.43 17.86
C HIS A 165 18.58 -10.78 16.57
N PRO A 166 18.75 -9.47 16.34
CA PRO A 166 18.22 -8.78 15.16
C PRO A 166 18.55 -9.44 13.84
N ASP A 167 19.79 -9.90 13.64
CA ASP A 167 20.18 -10.56 12.39
C ASP A 167 19.45 -11.88 12.16
N LEU A 168 19.20 -12.67 13.23
CA LEU A 168 18.43 -13.90 13.13
C LEU A 168 16.96 -13.62 12.84
N ALA A 169 16.39 -12.63 13.50
CA ALA A 169 15.01 -12.21 13.29
C ALA A 169 14.79 -11.70 11.86
N MET A 170 15.69 -10.86 11.36
CA MET A 170 15.65 -10.36 9.97
C MET A 170 15.80 -11.51 8.97
N TRP A 171 16.73 -12.43 9.18
CA TRP A 171 16.89 -13.60 8.32
C TRP A 171 15.62 -14.46 8.27
N LEU A 172 15.00 -14.74 9.43
CA LEU A 172 13.75 -15.51 9.51
C LEU A 172 12.60 -14.78 8.81
N GLY A 173 12.42 -13.49 9.07
CA GLY A 173 11.35 -12.69 8.49
C GLY A 173 11.46 -12.57 6.98
N ILE A 174 12.63 -12.23 6.45
CA ILE A 174 12.90 -12.15 5.01
C ILE A 174 12.72 -13.50 4.33
N THR A 175 13.18 -14.60 4.97
CA THR A 175 13.01 -15.95 4.42
C THR A 175 11.54 -16.36 4.36
N ALA A 176 10.76 -16.03 5.39
CA ALA A 176 9.32 -16.31 5.44
C ALA A 176 8.56 -15.50 4.38
N SER A 177 8.90 -14.21 4.22
CA SER A 177 8.34 -13.34 3.18
C SER A 177 8.58 -13.91 1.77
N ARG A 178 9.82 -14.26 1.45
CA ARG A 178 10.17 -14.81 0.13
C ARG A 178 9.48 -16.12 -0.18
N LYS A 179 9.32 -17.02 0.81
CA LYS A 179 8.57 -18.29 0.63
C LYS A 179 7.10 -18.06 0.32
N ASN A 180 6.47 -17.10 0.97
CA ASN A 180 5.07 -16.76 0.69
C ASN A 180 4.89 -16.24 -0.74
N LYS A 181 5.78 -15.38 -1.23
CA LYS A 181 5.76 -14.90 -2.62
C LYS A 181 5.94 -16.01 -3.66
N MET A 182 6.78 -17.00 -3.39
CA MET A 182 6.94 -18.17 -4.29
C MET A 182 5.68 -19.03 -4.36
N ILE A 183 4.85 -19.03 -3.33
CA ILE A 183 3.60 -19.82 -3.28
C ILE A 183 2.45 -19.04 -3.93
N SER A 184 2.42 -17.71 -3.80
CA SER A 184 1.34 -16.85 -4.33
C SER A 184 1.61 -16.31 -5.73
N GLY A 185 2.84 -16.40 -6.24
CA GLY A 185 3.33 -15.64 -7.39
C GLY A 185 2.57 -15.84 -8.71
N ASP A 186 1.99 -17.02 -8.95
CA ASP A 186 1.25 -17.29 -10.18
C ASP A 186 -0.23 -16.86 -10.10
N GLU A 187 -0.81 -16.80 -8.90
CA GLU A 187 -2.19 -16.38 -8.70
C GLU A 187 -2.33 -14.83 -8.74
N ASP A 188 -1.28 -14.12 -8.36
CA ASP A 188 -1.29 -12.65 -8.27
C ASP A 188 -1.23 -11.95 -9.64
N VAL A 189 -0.86 -12.66 -10.71
CA VAL A 189 -0.73 -12.10 -12.07
C VAL A 189 -2.01 -12.21 -12.91
N ASN A 190 -2.90 -13.15 -12.56
CA ASN A 190 -4.07 -13.46 -13.37
C ASN A 190 -5.34 -12.78 -12.86
N PHE A 191 -6.03 -12.04 -13.72
CA PHE A 191 -7.36 -11.52 -13.42
C PHE A 191 -8.38 -12.65 -13.38
N LEU A 192 -9.03 -12.84 -12.24
CA LEU A 192 -9.99 -13.91 -12.02
C LEU A 192 -11.41 -13.59 -12.54
N GLY A 193 -11.60 -12.39 -13.07
CA GLY A 193 -12.90 -11.86 -13.48
C GLY A 193 -13.64 -11.16 -12.35
N VAL A 194 -14.50 -10.20 -12.72
CA VAL A 194 -15.19 -9.27 -11.80
C VAL A 194 -15.97 -9.98 -10.68
N ASP A 195 -16.45 -11.19 -10.94
CA ASP A 195 -17.26 -11.95 -9.97
C ASP A 195 -16.42 -12.85 -9.04
N ASN A 196 -15.16 -13.11 -9.40
CA ASN A 196 -14.27 -13.99 -8.64
C ASN A 196 -13.16 -13.22 -7.92
N GLU A 197 -12.89 -11.95 -8.29
CA GLU A 197 -11.94 -11.11 -7.56
C GLU A 197 -12.47 -10.77 -6.17
N TRP A 198 -11.85 -11.30 -5.16
CA TRP A 198 -12.26 -11.20 -3.75
C TRP A 198 -12.29 -9.78 -3.21
N LEU A 199 -11.39 -8.88 -3.67
CA LEU A 199 -11.44 -7.47 -3.29
C LEU A 199 -12.61 -6.74 -3.95
N ILE A 200 -13.00 -7.12 -5.17
CA ILE A 200 -14.22 -6.60 -5.82
C ILE A 200 -15.46 -7.08 -5.06
N MET A 201 -15.52 -8.37 -4.68
CA MET A 201 -16.59 -8.90 -3.83
C MET A 201 -16.65 -8.17 -2.49
N TYR A 202 -15.49 -7.85 -1.90
CA TYR A 202 -15.41 -7.08 -0.67
C TYR A 202 -15.90 -5.65 -0.86
N SER A 203 -15.55 -4.99 -1.97
CA SER A 203 -16.07 -3.66 -2.33
C SER A 203 -17.60 -3.64 -2.43
N ARG A 204 -18.18 -4.61 -3.15
CA ARG A 204 -19.65 -4.78 -3.22
C ARG A 204 -20.27 -4.87 -1.83
N LYS A 205 -19.65 -5.67 -0.93
CA LYS A 205 -20.10 -5.78 0.47
C LYS A 205 -20.01 -4.47 1.26
N GLN A 206 -18.98 -3.64 1.02
CA GLN A 206 -18.87 -2.33 1.67
C GLN A 206 -19.95 -1.38 1.13
N LEU A 207 -20.17 -1.34 -0.18
CA LEU A 207 -21.17 -0.50 -0.84
C LEU A 207 -22.61 -0.84 -0.40
N HIS A 208 -22.91 -2.08 -0.02
CA HIS A 208 -24.18 -2.42 0.63
C HIS A 208 -24.38 -1.78 2.02
N ARG A 209 -23.29 -1.33 2.67
CA ARG A 209 -23.34 -0.73 4.02
C ARG A 209 -23.36 0.79 3.98
N LYS A 210 -22.51 1.35 3.11
CA LYS A 210 -22.33 2.78 2.91
C LYS A 210 -21.88 3.03 1.48
N TYR A 211 -22.36 4.10 0.85
CA TYR A 211 -21.88 4.53 -0.45
C TYR A 211 -20.46 5.12 -0.32
N TYR A 212 -19.64 4.87 -1.33
CA TYR A 212 -18.32 5.48 -1.54
C TYR A 212 -18.17 5.81 -3.02
N ASP A 213 -17.52 6.93 -3.34
CA ASP A 213 -17.13 7.25 -4.72
C ASP A 213 -15.97 6.34 -5.16
N TYR A 214 -15.00 6.13 -4.26
CA TYR A 214 -13.78 5.37 -4.54
C TYR A 214 -13.47 4.37 -3.42
N LEU A 215 -13.16 3.13 -3.79
CA LEU A 215 -12.67 2.10 -2.87
C LEU A 215 -11.27 1.70 -3.32
N ILE A 216 -10.26 2.10 -2.55
CA ILE A 216 -8.83 2.00 -2.90
C ILE A 216 -8.16 0.87 -2.12
N TYR A 217 -7.42 0.03 -2.85
CA TYR A 217 -6.73 -1.15 -2.35
C TYR A 217 -5.31 -1.26 -2.91
N GLY A 218 -4.43 -1.97 -2.19
CA GLY A 218 -3.20 -2.61 -2.65
C GLY A 218 -3.34 -4.13 -2.67
N HIS A 219 -2.29 -4.83 -2.21
CA HIS A 219 -2.23 -6.25 -1.89
C HIS A 219 -2.36 -7.22 -3.07
N ARG A 220 -3.19 -6.93 -4.06
CA ARG A 220 -3.45 -7.82 -5.20
C ARG A 220 -2.38 -7.71 -6.29
N HIS A 221 -1.51 -6.71 -6.21
CA HIS A 221 -0.43 -6.39 -7.17
C HIS A 221 -0.90 -6.14 -8.61
N LEU A 222 -2.13 -6.46 -8.96
CA LEU A 222 -2.69 -6.28 -10.29
C LEU A 222 -3.43 -4.94 -10.38
N PRO A 223 -2.97 -3.98 -11.20
CA PRO A 223 -3.63 -2.68 -11.30
C PRO A 223 -5.00 -2.82 -11.96
N MET A 224 -6.04 -2.40 -11.25
CA MET A 224 -7.44 -2.52 -11.68
C MET A 224 -8.23 -1.26 -11.39
N GLU A 225 -9.13 -0.94 -12.30
CA GLU A 225 -10.12 0.11 -12.15
C GLU A 225 -11.47 -0.39 -12.68
N ILE A 226 -12.37 -0.73 -11.76
CA ILE A 226 -13.62 -1.42 -12.07
C ILE A 226 -14.82 -0.61 -11.56
N ALA A 227 -15.78 -0.30 -12.42
CA ALA A 227 -17.04 0.32 -12.02
C ALA A 227 -17.93 -0.66 -11.24
N ILE A 228 -18.50 -0.21 -10.15
CA ILE A 228 -19.52 -0.91 -9.37
C ILE A 228 -20.70 0.07 -9.16
N GLY A 229 -21.60 0.12 -10.14
CA GLY A 229 -22.61 1.16 -10.23
C GLY A 229 -21.94 2.54 -10.41
N LYS A 230 -22.20 3.48 -9.50
CA LYS A 230 -21.57 4.81 -9.53
C LYS A 230 -20.22 4.85 -8.78
N ALA A 231 -19.87 3.79 -8.07
CA ALA A 231 -18.61 3.69 -7.33
C ALA A 231 -17.51 3.10 -8.20
N ARG A 232 -16.24 3.40 -7.89
CA ARG A 232 -15.07 2.81 -8.55
C ARG A 232 -14.25 2.01 -7.56
N HIS A 233 -14.05 0.72 -7.86
CA HIS A 233 -13.07 -0.13 -7.21
C HIS A 233 -11.72 0.07 -7.89
N ILE A 234 -10.69 0.35 -7.11
CA ILE A 234 -9.34 0.61 -7.61
C ILE A 234 -8.36 -0.24 -6.81
N ASN A 235 -7.62 -1.10 -7.50
CA ASN A 235 -6.40 -1.69 -6.96
C ASN A 235 -5.20 -0.96 -7.59
N LEU A 236 -4.29 -0.48 -6.75
CA LEU A 236 -3.19 0.36 -7.20
C LEU A 236 -2.10 -0.39 -7.99
N GLY A 237 -2.14 -1.74 -7.98
CA GLY A 237 -1.05 -2.53 -8.55
C GLY A 237 0.19 -2.55 -7.66
N ASP A 238 1.38 -2.61 -8.26
CA ASP A 238 2.65 -2.67 -7.53
C ASP A 238 3.74 -1.78 -8.15
N TRP A 239 4.85 -1.66 -7.44
CA TRP A 239 6.09 -1.02 -7.92
C TRP A 239 7.16 -2.07 -8.31
N ILE A 240 6.79 -3.33 -8.48
CA ILE A 240 7.68 -4.43 -8.89
C ILE A 240 7.60 -4.65 -10.40
N ASN A 241 6.36 -4.78 -10.91
CA ASN A 241 6.09 -5.14 -12.29
C ASN A 241 5.39 -4.02 -13.06
N TYR A 242 4.49 -3.28 -12.40
CA TYR A 242 3.57 -2.36 -13.07
C TYR A 242 3.92 -0.89 -12.87
N PHE A 243 4.63 -0.53 -11.78
CA PHE A 243 5.00 0.85 -11.44
C PHE A 243 3.82 1.81 -11.49
N THR A 244 2.70 1.38 -10.90
CA THR A 244 1.44 2.11 -10.97
C THR A 244 1.18 2.91 -9.69
N TYR A 245 0.44 4.01 -9.84
CA TYR A 245 0.06 4.90 -8.76
C TYR A 245 -1.26 5.60 -9.10
N GLY A 246 -1.98 6.03 -8.07
CA GLY A 246 -3.23 6.78 -8.21
C GLY A 246 -3.04 8.27 -8.05
N ILE A 247 -3.84 9.06 -8.75
CA ILE A 247 -3.95 10.52 -8.59
C ILE A 247 -5.41 10.87 -8.44
N PHE A 248 -5.72 11.73 -7.47
CA PHE A 248 -6.99 12.42 -7.40
C PHE A 248 -6.72 13.92 -7.46
N ASP A 249 -7.23 14.59 -8.50
CA ASP A 249 -6.99 16.00 -8.78
C ASP A 249 -7.96 16.97 -8.06
N GLY A 250 -8.78 16.40 -7.16
CA GLY A 250 -9.84 17.11 -6.47
C GLY A 250 -11.22 16.93 -7.12
N LYS A 251 -11.30 16.31 -8.30
CA LYS A 251 -12.54 16.03 -9.04
C LYS A 251 -12.63 14.56 -9.45
N GLU A 252 -11.59 14.08 -10.12
CA GLU A 252 -11.55 12.73 -10.70
C GLU A 252 -10.31 11.95 -10.23
N PHE A 253 -10.46 10.63 -10.12
CA PHE A 253 -9.37 9.73 -9.82
C PHE A 253 -8.84 9.08 -11.10
N GLU A 254 -7.53 9.00 -11.24
CA GLU A 254 -6.87 8.36 -12.37
C GLU A 254 -5.78 7.40 -11.87
N LEU A 255 -5.77 6.17 -12.38
CA LEU A 255 -4.69 5.20 -12.17
C LEU A 255 -3.69 5.35 -13.33
N LYS A 256 -2.39 5.57 -13.00
CA LYS A 256 -1.31 5.83 -13.96
C LYS A 256 -0.15 4.87 -13.79
N THR A 257 0.60 4.67 -14.88
CA THR A 257 1.90 3.98 -14.87
C THR A 257 3.02 5.01 -14.93
N TYR A 258 4.02 4.89 -14.06
CA TYR A 258 5.15 5.81 -13.98
C TYR A 258 6.18 5.56 -15.09
N LEU A 259 6.56 4.29 -15.31
CA LEU A 259 7.46 3.92 -16.40
C LEU A 259 6.68 3.28 -17.54
N ARG A 260 6.76 3.92 -18.70
CA ARG A 260 6.53 3.21 -19.98
C ARG A 260 7.90 2.74 -20.47
N ASN A 261 8.18 1.44 -20.37
CA ASN A 261 9.42 0.88 -20.90
C ASN A 261 9.55 1.24 -22.39
N GLN A 262 10.63 1.96 -22.74
CA GLN A 262 11.02 2.16 -24.13
C GLN A 262 11.57 0.81 -24.64
N GLY A 263 10.74 0.03 -25.34
CA GLY A 263 11.22 -1.12 -26.12
C GLY A 263 10.65 -2.51 -25.78
N GLU A 264 9.96 -2.70 -24.66
CA GLU A 264 9.07 -3.86 -24.50
C GLU A 264 7.65 -3.39 -24.74
N GLU A 265 6.83 -4.21 -25.45
CA GLU A 265 5.40 -3.95 -25.58
C GLU A 265 4.88 -3.65 -24.18
N SER A 266 4.58 -2.37 -23.94
CA SER A 266 4.04 -1.93 -22.67
C SER A 266 2.84 -2.83 -22.41
N ARG A 267 2.91 -3.68 -21.39
CA ARG A 267 1.69 -4.23 -20.85
C ARG A 267 0.87 -3.02 -20.43
N ASP A 268 -0.02 -2.56 -21.31
CA ASP A 268 -1.16 -1.73 -20.98
C ASP A 268 -2.05 -2.59 -20.09
N SER A 269 -1.58 -2.76 -18.86
CA SER A 269 -2.02 -3.83 -17.99
C SER A 269 -2.88 -3.31 -16.85
N ILE A 270 -3.32 -2.06 -16.93
CA ILE A 270 -4.41 -1.59 -16.07
C ILE A 270 -5.69 -2.17 -16.59
N ILE A 271 -6.27 -3.10 -15.85
CA ILE A 271 -7.58 -3.67 -16.17
C ILE A 271 -8.62 -2.60 -15.90
N LYS A 272 -9.20 -2.07 -16.97
CA LYS A 272 -10.29 -1.07 -16.90
C LYS A 272 -11.59 -1.69 -17.38
N ILE A 273 -12.59 -1.73 -16.49
CA ILE A 273 -13.97 -2.07 -16.81
C ILE A 273 -14.82 -0.93 -16.27
N ILE A 274 -15.03 0.08 -17.12
CA ILE A 274 -15.78 1.29 -16.81
C ILE A 274 -16.91 1.34 -17.83
N ASP A 275 -18.12 1.02 -17.41
CA ASP A 275 -19.33 1.15 -18.21
C ASP A 275 -19.88 2.59 -18.17
#